data_702b9d17bc5513fb59bda63721ffe284
#
_entry.id   702b9d17bc5513fb59bda63721ffe284
#
_cell.length_a   1.000
_cell.length_b   1.000
_cell.length_c   1.000
_cell.angle_alpha   90.00
_cell.angle_beta   90.00
_cell.angle_gamma   90.00
#
_symmetry.space_group_name_H-M   'P 1'
#
loop_
_entity.id
_entity.type
_entity.pdbx_description
1 polymer ?
#
loop_
_entity_poly.entity_id
_entity_poly.type
_entity_poly.pdbx_seq_one_letter_code
_entity_poly.pdbx_strand_id
1 'polypeptide(L)'
;MYIAMNRFRVLLDRRQDFEQMWLSRESRLPEVPGFVEFHMLKGPEREDHQLYSSHTVWRTYEDFVAWTKSDAFRSAHARAGNNNTPTMMAGPSEFEGFHVIQEVKSDGSKKVIAAE
;
A
#
# COMPACT_ATOMS: atom_id res chain seq x y z
N MET A 1 -3.02 13.57 8.49
CA MET A 1 -2.45 12.75 7.41
C MET A 1 -2.13 11.36 7.94
N TYR A 2 -2.45 10.36 7.18
CA TYR A 2 -2.27 8.96 7.57
C TYR A 2 -1.57 8.20 6.45
N ILE A 3 -0.61 7.34 6.82
CA ILE A 3 0.10 6.50 5.86
C ILE A 3 -0.20 5.04 6.17
N ALA A 4 -0.77 4.34 5.19
CA ALA A 4 -1.07 2.92 5.30
C ALA A 4 -0.02 2.14 4.52
N MET A 5 0.64 1.20 5.16
CA MET A 5 1.64 0.34 4.54
C MET A 5 1.25 -1.12 4.70
N ASN A 6 1.50 -1.90 3.66
CA ASN A 6 1.24 -3.33 3.70
C ASN A 6 2.47 -4.04 3.13
N ARG A 7 3.15 -4.81 3.96
CA ARG A 7 4.40 -5.49 3.59
C ARG A 7 4.11 -6.86 3.02
N PHE A 8 4.81 -7.17 1.93
CA PHE A 8 4.68 -8.44 1.23
C PHE A 8 6.04 -9.12 1.16
N ARG A 9 6.10 -10.37 1.60
CA ARG A 9 7.27 -11.21 1.40
C ARG A 9 7.03 -12.06 0.16
N VAL A 10 7.68 -11.69 -0.95
CA VAL A 10 7.44 -12.30 -2.25
C VAL A 10 8.53 -13.35 -2.51
N LEU A 11 8.13 -14.52 -2.95
CA LEU A 11 9.06 -15.59 -3.31
C LEU A 11 10.03 -15.07 -4.37
N LEU A 12 11.32 -15.42 -4.23
CA LEU A 12 12.38 -14.90 -5.10
C LEU A 12 12.13 -15.19 -6.58
N ASP A 13 11.60 -16.36 -6.90
CA ASP A 13 11.30 -16.75 -8.28
C ASP A 13 9.99 -16.19 -8.79
N ARG A 14 9.23 -15.45 -7.96
CA ARG A 14 7.95 -14.88 -8.33
C ARG A 14 7.98 -13.35 -8.36
N ARG A 15 9.16 -12.76 -8.25
CA ARG A 15 9.29 -11.29 -8.20
C ARG A 15 8.76 -10.62 -9.46
N GLN A 16 9.08 -11.14 -10.62
CA GLN A 16 8.64 -10.58 -11.89
C GLN A 16 7.11 -10.63 -12.01
N ASP A 17 6.50 -11.74 -11.62
CA ASP A 17 5.04 -11.90 -11.65
C ASP A 17 4.37 -10.91 -10.71
N PHE A 18 4.91 -10.71 -9.53
CA PHE A 18 4.38 -9.77 -8.56
C PHE A 18 4.47 -8.34 -9.08
N GLU A 19 5.62 -7.94 -9.60
CA GLU A 19 5.80 -6.59 -10.15
C GLU A 19 4.88 -6.36 -11.34
N GLN A 20 4.78 -7.34 -12.24
CA GLN A 20 3.93 -7.23 -13.42
C GLN A 20 2.46 -7.09 -13.03
N MET A 21 2.02 -7.84 -12.04
CA MET A 21 0.64 -7.75 -11.55
C MET A 21 0.32 -6.33 -11.03
N TRP A 22 1.22 -5.75 -10.23
CA TRP A 22 0.99 -4.42 -9.69
C TRP A 22 1.09 -3.33 -10.74
N LEU A 23 2.08 -3.41 -11.64
CA LEU A 23 2.29 -2.40 -12.68
C LEU A 23 1.16 -2.38 -13.70
N SER A 24 0.51 -3.53 -13.93
CA SER A 24 -0.58 -3.63 -14.92
C SER A 24 -1.96 -3.37 -14.33
N ARG A 25 -2.08 -3.19 -13.02
CA ARG A 25 -3.39 -2.96 -12.38
C ARG A 25 -3.93 -1.58 -12.69
N GLU A 26 -5.21 -1.54 -13.00
CA GLU A 26 -5.97 -0.30 -13.01
C GLU A 26 -6.46 -0.06 -11.59
N SER A 27 -6.17 1.11 -11.05
CA SER A 27 -6.55 1.47 -9.70
C SER A 27 -7.61 2.55 -9.72
N ARG A 28 -8.62 2.38 -8.86
CA ARG A 28 -9.65 3.39 -8.63
C ARG A 28 -9.29 4.33 -7.49
N LEU A 29 -8.10 4.19 -6.92
CA LEU A 29 -7.65 5.03 -5.82
C LEU A 29 -7.73 6.53 -6.11
N PRO A 30 -7.37 7.02 -7.31
CA PRO A 30 -7.47 8.46 -7.58
C PRO A 30 -8.88 9.03 -7.43
N GLU A 31 -9.90 8.18 -7.51
CA GLU A 31 -11.30 8.60 -7.36
C GLU A 31 -11.77 8.59 -5.91
N VAL A 32 -10.96 8.06 -4.99
CA VAL A 32 -11.37 7.88 -3.60
C VAL A 32 -11.13 9.17 -2.80
N PRO A 33 -12.16 9.67 -2.09
CA PRO A 33 -11.99 10.88 -1.29
C PRO A 33 -10.86 10.74 -0.27
N GLY A 34 -10.01 11.75 -0.19
CA GLY A 34 -8.92 11.79 0.76
C GLY A 34 -7.65 11.07 0.32
N PHE A 35 -7.69 10.36 -0.80
CA PHE A 35 -6.49 9.74 -1.36
C PHE A 35 -5.51 10.83 -1.82
N VAL A 36 -4.23 10.68 -1.44
CA VAL A 36 -3.19 11.63 -1.83
C VAL A 36 -2.26 11.01 -2.87
N GLU A 37 -1.62 9.89 -2.54
CA GLU A 37 -0.69 9.23 -3.45
C GLU A 37 -0.44 7.79 -3.03
N PHE A 38 0.06 7.00 -3.98
CA PHE A 38 0.37 5.60 -3.76
C PHE A 38 1.74 5.29 -4.34
N HIS A 39 2.52 4.51 -3.60
CA HIS A 39 3.78 3.97 -4.08
C HIS A 39 3.84 2.48 -3.80
N MET A 40 4.33 1.70 -4.77
CA MET A 40 4.72 0.31 -4.52
C MET A 40 6.24 0.32 -4.36
N LEU A 41 6.70 -0.09 -3.19
CA LEU A 41 8.10 0.00 -2.82
C LEU A 41 8.76 -1.38 -2.93
N LYS A 42 9.97 -1.41 -3.47
CA LYS A 42 10.79 -2.60 -3.51
C LYS A 42 11.89 -2.46 -2.46
N GLY A 43 11.85 -3.30 -1.45
CA GLY A 43 12.78 -3.27 -0.35
C GLY A 43 13.97 -4.21 -0.55
N PRO A 44 14.63 -4.63 0.54
CA PRO A 44 15.79 -5.50 0.43
C PRO A 44 15.43 -6.93 0.06
N GLU A 45 16.34 -7.57 -0.65
CA GLU A 45 16.26 -9.00 -0.89
C GLU A 45 16.77 -9.73 0.36
N ARG A 46 15.99 -10.71 0.78
CA ARG A 46 16.35 -11.58 1.88
C ARG A 46 16.71 -12.97 1.35
N GLU A 47 17.05 -13.88 2.26
CA GLU A 47 17.50 -15.23 1.90
C GLU A 47 16.42 -16.01 1.14
N ASP A 48 15.16 -15.87 1.56
CA ASP A 48 14.05 -16.65 1.03
C ASP A 48 12.96 -15.80 0.36
N HIS A 49 13.09 -14.47 0.36
CA HIS A 49 12.08 -13.60 -0.23
C HIS A 49 12.64 -12.23 -0.60
N GLN A 50 11.88 -11.53 -1.41
CA GLN A 50 12.06 -10.10 -1.70
C GLN A 50 10.99 -9.34 -0.93
N LEU A 51 11.39 -8.34 -0.16
CA LEU A 51 10.44 -7.49 0.56
C LEU A 51 9.87 -6.42 -0.38
N TYR A 52 8.57 -6.27 -0.38
CA TYR A 52 7.85 -5.17 -1.01
C TYR A 52 6.92 -4.54 0.02
N SER A 53 6.55 -3.31 -0.23
CA SER A 53 5.52 -2.65 0.59
C SER A 53 4.70 -1.69 -0.26
N SER A 54 3.40 -1.72 -0.08
CA SER A 54 2.56 -0.62 -0.54
C SER A 54 2.73 0.55 0.43
N HIS A 55 2.55 1.76 -0.09
CA HIS A 55 2.65 2.98 0.69
C HIS A 55 1.59 3.93 0.16
N THR A 56 0.52 4.09 0.93
CA THR A 56 -0.62 4.91 0.52
C THR A 56 -0.77 6.06 1.49
N VAL A 57 -0.82 7.27 0.98
CA VAL A 57 -0.97 8.47 1.80
C VAL A 57 -2.42 8.93 1.72
N TRP A 58 -3.02 9.18 2.89
CA TRP A 58 -4.39 9.63 3.05
C TRP A 58 -4.42 10.97 3.77
N ARG A 59 -5.36 11.81 3.39
CA ARG A 59 -5.53 13.12 4.01
C ARG A 59 -5.85 13.00 5.49
N THR A 60 -6.73 12.04 5.84
CA THR A 60 -7.12 11.76 7.22
C THR A 60 -7.22 10.26 7.43
N TYR A 61 -7.15 9.84 8.69
CA TYR A 61 -7.40 8.46 9.07
C TYR A 61 -8.83 8.03 8.72
N GLU A 62 -9.78 8.92 8.91
CA GLU A 62 -11.20 8.66 8.60
C GLU A 62 -11.41 8.35 7.12
N ASP A 63 -10.69 9.03 6.24
CA ASP A 63 -10.75 8.77 4.80
C ASP A 63 -10.23 7.37 4.48
N PHE A 64 -9.15 6.95 5.14
CA PHE A 64 -8.64 5.59 5.01
C PHE A 64 -9.68 4.56 5.45
N VAL A 65 -10.29 4.77 6.62
CA VAL A 65 -11.31 3.86 7.15
C VAL A 65 -12.50 3.78 6.19
N ALA A 66 -12.94 4.93 5.68
CA ALA A 66 -14.04 4.96 4.72
C ALA A 66 -13.71 4.15 3.46
N TRP A 67 -12.47 4.26 2.96
CA TRP A 67 -12.04 3.49 1.81
C TRP A 67 -12.10 1.98 2.08
N THR A 68 -11.68 1.53 3.28
CA THR A 68 -11.70 0.09 3.61
C THR A 68 -13.12 -0.49 3.61
N LYS A 69 -14.13 0.35 3.69
CA LYS A 69 -15.55 -0.05 3.65
C LYS A 69 -16.18 0.17 2.29
N SER A 70 -15.43 0.65 1.31
CA SER A 70 -15.95 1.01 -0.01
C SER A 70 -15.98 -0.18 -0.97
N ASP A 71 -16.77 -0.03 -2.04
CA ASP A 71 -16.81 -1.01 -3.12
C ASP A 71 -15.48 -1.10 -3.86
N ALA A 72 -14.77 0.02 -3.97
CA ALA A 72 -13.44 0.05 -4.59
C ALA A 72 -12.45 -0.83 -3.83
N PHE A 73 -12.49 -0.80 -2.50
CA PHE A 73 -11.66 -1.67 -1.66
C PHE A 73 -12.03 -3.14 -1.86
N ARG A 74 -13.33 -3.45 -1.83
CA ARG A 74 -13.81 -4.83 -2.02
C ARG A 74 -13.40 -5.37 -3.37
N SER A 75 -13.53 -4.59 -4.43
CA SER A 75 -13.13 -4.99 -5.78
C SER A 75 -11.64 -5.27 -5.87
N ALA A 76 -10.81 -4.41 -5.29
CA ALA A 76 -9.36 -4.59 -5.29
C ALA A 76 -8.96 -5.87 -4.55
N HIS A 77 -9.58 -6.15 -3.41
CA HIS A 77 -9.28 -7.34 -2.61
C HIS A 77 -9.86 -8.61 -3.20
N ALA A 78 -10.99 -8.54 -3.88
CA ALA A 78 -11.55 -9.67 -4.59
C ALA A 78 -10.61 -10.14 -5.71
N ARG A 79 -9.99 -9.20 -6.44
CA ARG A 79 -9.01 -9.54 -7.47
C ARG A 79 -7.75 -10.17 -6.87
N ALA A 80 -7.25 -9.60 -5.76
CA ALA A 80 -6.06 -10.12 -5.10
C ALA A 80 -6.31 -11.50 -4.48
N GLY A 81 -7.56 -11.77 -4.07
CA GLY A 81 -7.95 -13.04 -3.47
C GLY A 81 -8.40 -14.09 -4.46
N ASN A 82 -8.16 -13.90 -5.75
CA ASN A 82 -8.55 -14.87 -6.77
C ASN A 82 -7.77 -16.17 -6.58
N ASN A 83 -8.49 -17.26 -6.28
CA ASN A 83 -7.89 -18.55 -5.97
C ASN A 83 -7.20 -19.23 -7.16
N ASN A 84 -7.41 -18.72 -8.37
CA ASN A 84 -6.77 -19.25 -9.57
C ASN A 84 -5.36 -18.72 -9.78
N THR A 85 -4.95 -17.75 -8.97
CA THR A 85 -3.61 -17.17 -9.05
C THR A 85 -2.68 -17.97 -8.16
N PRO A 86 -1.55 -18.49 -8.68
CA PRO A 86 -0.58 -19.17 -7.83
C PRO A 86 -0.07 -18.24 -6.73
N THR A 87 0.19 -18.81 -5.58
CA THR A 87 0.73 -18.05 -4.45
C THR A 87 2.11 -17.50 -4.80
N MET A 88 2.26 -16.18 -4.71
CA MET A 88 3.53 -15.50 -4.95
C MET A 88 4.23 -15.15 -3.62
N MET A 89 3.57 -15.38 -2.51
CA MET A 89 4.02 -14.92 -1.19
C MET A 89 4.70 -16.03 -0.41
N ALA A 90 5.76 -15.65 0.33
CA ALA A 90 6.42 -16.53 1.29
C ALA A 90 5.68 -16.59 2.63
N GLY A 91 4.70 -15.74 2.82
CA GLY A 91 3.88 -15.69 4.03
C GLY A 91 2.80 -14.64 3.92
N PRO A 92 1.99 -14.43 4.98
CA PRO A 92 0.92 -13.45 4.94
C PRO A 92 1.47 -12.03 4.87
N SER A 93 0.69 -11.12 4.28
CA SER A 93 1.04 -9.70 4.28
C SER A 93 0.91 -9.11 5.68
N GLU A 94 1.70 -8.08 5.97
CA GLU A 94 1.71 -7.43 7.28
C GLU A 94 1.35 -5.96 7.11
N PHE A 95 0.24 -5.55 7.71
CA PHE A 95 -0.24 -4.18 7.65
C PHE A 95 0.29 -3.37 8.81
N GLU A 96 0.73 -2.13 8.52
CA GLU A 96 1.03 -1.13 9.53
C GLU A 96 0.52 0.22 9.06
N GLY A 97 -0.08 0.99 9.99
CA GLY A 97 -0.53 2.33 9.68
C GLY A 97 0.14 3.34 10.60
N PHE A 98 0.34 4.54 10.07
CA PHE A 98 1.07 5.59 10.80
C PHE A 98 0.35 6.93 10.67
N HIS A 99 0.20 7.61 11.79
CA HIS A 99 -0.21 9.01 11.76
C HIS A 99 1.01 9.88 11.53
N VAL A 100 0.91 10.81 10.58
CA VAL A 100 1.98 11.76 10.32
C VAL A 100 1.89 12.86 11.37
N ILE A 101 2.95 13.03 12.15
CA ILE A 101 2.96 14.05 13.21
C ILE A 101 3.78 15.29 12.84
N GLN A 102 4.61 15.18 11.80
CA GLN A 102 5.39 16.31 11.30
C GLN A 102 5.65 16.12 9.80
N GLU A 103 5.57 17.21 9.07
CA GLU A 103 5.92 17.21 7.65
C GLU A 103 6.92 18.34 7.39
N VAL A 104 8.03 17.99 6.74
CA VAL A 104 9.05 18.96 6.31
C VAL A 104 9.21 18.78 4.80
N LYS A 105 9.06 19.88 4.07
CA LYS A 105 9.16 19.87 2.60
C LYS A 105 10.51 20.42 2.13
N SER A 106 10.83 20.14 0.88
CA SER A 106 12.12 20.55 0.30
C SER A 106 12.28 22.06 0.22
N ASP A 107 11.17 22.82 0.24
CA ASP A 107 11.19 24.27 0.26
C ASP A 107 11.49 24.85 1.66
N GLY A 108 11.74 23.97 2.64
CA GLY A 108 12.00 24.34 4.03
C GLY A 108 10.78 24.51 4.89
N SER A 109 9.58 24.37 4.34
CA SER A 109 8.36 24.50 5.13
C SER A 109 8.21 23.31 6.08
N LYS A 110 7.72 23.62 7.28
CA LYS A 110 7.46 22.61 8.33
C LYS A 110 6.04 22.73 8.80
N LYS A 111 5.43 21.59 9.08
CA LYS A 111 4.08 21.55 9.61
C LYS A 111 4.02 20.47 10.68
N VAL A 112 3.55 20.84 11.86
CA VAL A 112 3.24 19.88 12.93
C VAL A 112 1.77 19.50 12.76
N ILE A 113 1.50 18.21 12.67
CA ILE A 113 0.16 17.68 12.40
C ILE A 113 -0.33 17.01 13.67
N ALA A 114 -1.50 17.44 14.15
CA ALA A 114 -2.11 16.82 15.32
C ALA A 114 -2.49 15.38 14.97
N ALA A 115 -2.21 14.45 15.89
CA ALA A 115 -2.62 13.05 15.74
C ALA A 115 -4.16 12.98 15.76
N GLU A 116 -4.71 12.18 14.86
CA GLU A 116 -6.14 11.99 14.73
C GLU A 116 -6.63 10.83 15.59
#